data_c31b69f86606e8badea321b1efb985ab
#
_entry.id   c31b69f86606e8badea321b1efb985ab
#
_cell.length_a   1.000
_cell.length_b   1.000
_cell.length_c   1.000
_cell.angle_alpha   90.00
_cell.angle_beta   90.00
_cell.angle_gamma   90.00
#
_symmetry.space_group_name_H-M   'P 1'
#
loop_
_entity.id
_entity.type
_entity.pdbx_description
1 polymer ?
#
loop_
_entity_poly.entity_id
_entity_poly.type
_entity_poly.pdbx_seq_one_letter_code
_entity_poly.pdbx_strand_id
1 'polypeptide(L)'
;MSTKHAIAAARFLENKENEAWHDHTLWMVRTKRDKMSHSLPEWERLRELASEIKLYSNSHLDTLLEEFEKNAIANGAIVHWAKDAEEHNEIVLRILRQHDARNLIKSKSMLTEECHMNEFLMSKGIDVVE
;
A
#
# COMPACT_ATOMS: atom_id res chain seq x y z
N MET A 1 -2.27 2.56 -20.28
CA MET A 1 -1.17 2.53 -19.27
C MET A 1 -0.09 1.49 -19.58
N SER A 2 -0.39 0.33 -20.16
CA SER A 2 0.56 -0.74 -20.49
C SER A 2 1.74 -0.33 -21.39
N THR A 3 1.51 0.53 -22.38
CA THR A 3 2.51 0.92 -23.38
C THR A 3 3.68 1.73 -22.82
N LYS A 4 3.46 2.64 -21.88
CA LYS A 4 4.55 3.47 -21.31
C LYS A 4 5.50 2.63 -20.45
N HIS A 5 4.96 1.71 -19.67
CA HIS A 5 5.77 0.83 -18.82
C HIS A 5 6.60 -0.14 -19.66
N ALA A 6 6.04 -0.75 -20.67
CA ALA A 6 6.74 -1.65 -21.57
C ALA A 6 7.91 -0.94 -22.30
N ILE A 7 7.70 0.30 -22.76
CA ILE A 7 8.76 1.11 -23.42
C ILE A 7 9.86 1.45 -22.41
N ALA A 8 9.51 1.83 -21.17
CA ALA A 8 10.51 2.13 -20.14
C ALA A 8 11.32 0.89 -19.76
N ALA A 9 10.68 -0.27 -19.63
CA ALA A 9 11.36 -1.54 -19.38
C ALA A 9 12.30 -1.93 -20.53
N ALA A 10 11.89 -1.79 -21.79
CA ALA A 10 12.73 -2.05 -22.94
C ALA A 10 13.99 -1.17 -22.94
N ARG A 11 13.84 0.14 -22.69
CA ARG A 11 14.99 1.06 -22.59
C ARG A 11 15.92 0.73 -21.43
N PHE A 12 15.39 0.29 -20.30
CA PHE A 12 16.20 -0.16 -19.15
C PHE A 12 17.08 -1.36 -19.55
N LEU A 13 16.52 -2.32 -20.28
CA LEU A 13 17.23 -3.53 -20.72
C LEU A 13 18.29 -3.28 -21.80
N GLU A 14 18.29 -2.11 -22.47
CA GLU A 14 19.35 -1.69 -23.39
C GLU A 14 20.66 -1.39 -22.64
N ASN A 15 20.58 -0.94 -21.37
CA ASN A 15 21.75 -0.68 -20.54
C ASN A 15 22.15 -1.93 -19.77
N LYS A 16 23.15 -2.64 -20.29
CA LYS A 16 23.61 -3.92 -19.72
C LYS A 16 24.26 -3.80 -18.34
N GLU A 17 24.82 -2.66 -18.00
CA GLU A 17 25.39 -2.41 -16.67
C GLU A 17 24.27 -2.28 -15.63
N ASN A 18 23.22 -1.53 -15.96
CA ASN A 18 22.06 -1.39 -15.11
C ASN A 18 21.31 -2.72 -14.92
N GLU A 19 21.16 -3.49 -16.00
CA GLU A 19 20.58 -4.84 -15.97
C GLU A 19 21.37 -5.75 -15.01
N ALA A 20 22.69 -5.80 -15.17
CA ALA A 20 23.58 -6.63 -14.35
C ALA A 20 23.58 -6.18 -12.87
N TRP A 21 23.60 -4.87 -12.61
CA TRP A 21 23.51 -4.34 -11.26
C TRP A 21 22.17 -4.69 -10.59
N HIS A 22 21.07 -4.53 -11.34
CA HIS A 22 19.72 -4.84 -10.85
C HIS A 22 19.60 -6.33 -10.51
N ASP A 23 20.05 -7.21 -11.40
CA ASP A 23 20.04 -8.66 -11.18
C ASP A 23 20.88 -9.04 -9.96
N HIS A 24 22.12 -8.54 -9.88
CA HIS A 24 22.99 -8.76 -8.73
C HIS A 24 22.33 -8.32 -7.41
N THR A 25 21.73 -7.14 -7.39
CA THR A 25 21.09 -6.59 -6.20
C THR A 25 19.88 -7.43 -5.77
N LEU A 26 19.06 -7.87 -6.70
CA LEU A 26 17.92 -8.74 -6.41
C LEU A 26 18.39 -10.09 -5.83
N TRP A 27 19.40 -10.70 -6.42
CA TRP A 27 19.95 -11.96 -5.92
C TRP A 27 20.58 -11.82 -4.54
N MET A 28 21.27 -10.72 -4.27
CA MET A 28 21.81 -10.44 -2.95
C MET A 28 20.70 -10.35 -1.88
N VAL A 29 19.62 -9.63 -2.17
CA VAL A 29 18.46 -9.51 -1.25
C VAL A 29 17.78 -10.87 -1.04
N ARG A 30 17.56 -11.63 -2.12
CA ARG A 30 17.01 -12.98 -2.05
C ARG A 30 17.86 -13.92 -1.20
N THR A 31 19.17 -13.91 -1.41
CA THR A 31 20.10 -14.72 -0.63
C THR A 31 20.08 -14.38 0.85
N LYS A 32 20.02 -13.09 1.20
CA LYS A 32 19.85 -12.66 2.60
C LYS A 32 18.54 -13.16 3.20
N ARG A 33 17.42 -13.01 2.48
CA ARG A 33 16.11 -13.51 2.91
C ARG A 33 16.14 -15.02 3.15
N ASP A 34 16.66 -15.77 2.19
CA ASP A 34 16.69 -17.24 2.26
C ASP A 34 17.59 -17.72 3.40
N LYS A 35 18.74 -17.05 3.61
CA LYS A 35 19.61 -17.33 4.77
C LYS A 35 18.88 -17.09 6.09
N MET A 36 18.11 -16.00 6.20
CA MET A 36 17.36 -15.71 7.42
C MET A 36 16.23 -16.71 7.65
N SER A 37 15.49 -17.07 6.61
CA SER A 37 14.44 -18.08 6.73
C SER A 37 14.97 -19.45 7.15
N HIS A 38 16.08 -19.91 6.56
CA HIS A 38 16.72 -21.18 6.93
C HIS A 38 17.39 -21.15 8.32
N SER A 39 17.59 -19.98 8.92
CA SER A 39 18.12 -19.88 10.28
C SER A 39 17.08 -20.12 11.36
N LEU A 40 15.80 -20.17 11.01
CA LEU A 40 14.69 -20.43 11.91
C LEU A 40 14.21 -21.88 11.73
N PRO A 41 14.42 -22.78 12.71
CA PRO A 41 14.00 -24.17 12.59
C PRO A 41 12.51 -24.35 12.35
N GLU A 42 11.71 -23.47 12.93
CA GLU A 42 10.24 -23.47 12.84
C GLU A 42 9.67 -22.66 11.67
N TRP A 43 10.48 -22.23 10.71
CA TRP A 43 10.08 -21.33 9.62
C TRP A 43 8.83 -21.79 8.86
N GLU A 44 8.78 -23.06 8.46
CA GLU A 44 7.63 -23.58 7.71
C GLU A 44 6.36 -23.61 8.55
N ARG A 45 6.48 -23.97 9.82
CA ARG A 45 5.34 -23.90 10.75
C ARG A 45 4.83 -22.48 10.94
N LEU A 46 5.72 -21.50 11.04
CA LEU A 46 5.34 -20.08 11.15
C LEU A 46 4.66 -19.58 9.88
N ARG A 47 5.10 -20.05 8.71
CA ARG A 47 4.45 -19.74 7.43
C ARG A 47 3.04 -20.32 7.35
N GLU A 48 2.86 -21.56 7.76
CA GLU A 48 1.55 -22.24 7.83
C GLU A 48 0.62 -21.47 8.77
N LEU A 49 1.07 -21.17 9.98
CA LEU A 49 0.29 -20.37 10.93
C LEU A 49 -0.09 -18.99 10.38
N ALA A 50 0.83 -18.30 9.72
CA ALA A 50 0.54 -17.01 9.09
C ALA A 50 -0.49 -17.14 7.95
N SER A 51 -0.45 -18.24 7.20
CA SER A 51 -1.44 -18.56 6.17
C SER A 51 -2.83 -18.81 6.77
N GLU A 52 -2.91 -19.58 7.84
CA GLU A 52 -4.15 -19.84 8.57
C GLU A 52 -4.77 -18.56 9.15
N ILE A 53 -3.96 -17.68 9.75
CA ILE A 53 -4.40 -16.39 10.28
C ILE A 53 -4.96 -15.52 9.15
N LYS A 54 -4.29 -15.46 8.01
CA LYS A 54 -4.80 -14.69 6.86
C LYS A 54 -6.09 -15.27 6.29
N LEU A 55 -6.17 -16.59 6.19
CA LEU A 55 -7.39 -17.26 5.74
C LEU A 55 -8.55 -16.98 6.69
N TYR A 56 -8.33 -17.08 7.99
CA TYR A 56 -9.32 -16.73 9.00
C TYR A 56 -9.78 -15.29 8.85
N SER A 57 -8.84 -14.34 8.80
CA SER A 57 -9.15 -12.91 8.68
C SER A 57 -9.94 -12.60 7.41
N ASN A 58 -9.57 -13.19 6.27
CA ASN A 58 -10.29 -12.99 5.03
C ASN A 58 -11.69 -13.61 5.03
N SER A 59 -11.84 -14.75 5.69
CA SER A 59 -13.14 -15.46 5.78
C SER A 59 -14.13 -14.79 6.73
N HIS A 60 -13.66 -13.92 7.62
CA HIS A 60 -14.46 -13.20 8.60
C HIS A 60 -14.29 -11.68 8.48
N LEU A 61 -13.90 -11.21 7.29
CA LEU A 61 -13.52 -9.80 7.08
C LEU A 61 -14.69 -8.85 7.37
N ASP A 62 -15.89 -9.22 7.00
CA ASP A 62 -17.13 -8.48 7.28
C ASP A 62 -17.31 -8.26 8.78
N THR A 63 -17.34 -9.34 9.55
CA THR A 63 -17.49 -9.29 11.02
C THR A 63 -16.37 -8.49 11.70
N LEU A 64 -15.11 -8.70 11.25
CA LEU A 64 -13.95 -8.00 11.80
C LEU A 64 -13.99 -6.50 11.50
N LEU A 65 -14.47 -6.12 10.32
CA LEU A 65 -14.62 -4.70 9.96
C LEU A 65 -15.76 -4.02 10.77
N GLU A 66 -16.88 -4.69 10.99
CA GLU A 66 -17.96 -4.18 11.85
C GLU A 66 -17.49 -4.00 13.30
N GLU A 67 -16.74 -4.96 13.82
CA GLU A 67 -16.15 -4.87 15.17
C GLU A 67 -15.12 -3.74 15.24
N PHE A 68 -14.25 -3.61 14.23
CA PHE A 68 -13.31 -2.51 14.13
C PHE A 68 -14.00 -1.15 14.14
N GLU A 69 -15.03 -0.96 13.30
CA GLU A 69 -15.79 0.29 13.25
C GLU A 69 -16.39 0.63 14.61
N LYS A 70 -17.08 -0.33 15.23
CA LYS A 70 -17.67 -0.16 16.56
C LYS A 70 -16.64 0.28 17.60
N ASN A 71 -15.48 -0.39 17.64
CA ASN A 71 -14.45 -0.09 18.61
C ASN A 71 -13.74 1.25 18.30
N ALA A 72 -13.52 1.58 17.04
CA ALA A 72 -12.95 2.84 16.63
C ALA A 72 -13.86 4.03 17.02
N ILE A 73 -15.15 3.93 16.75
CA ILE A 73 -16.15 4.94 17.12
C ILE A 73 -16.22 5.08 18.64
N ALA A 74 -16.23 3.99 19.40
CA ALA A 74 -16.24 4.02 20.86
C ALA A 74 -15.02 4.73 21.46
N ASN A 75 -13.88 4.72 20.74
CA ASN A 75 -12.66 5.43 21.10
C ASN A 75 -12.57 6.85 20.49
N GLY A 76 -13.64 7.38 19.94
CA GLY A 76 -13.73 8.75 19.43
C GLY A 76 -13.23 8.94 18.00
N ALA A 77 -12.96 7.87 17.25
CA ALA A 77 -12.63 7.97 15.85
C ALA A 77 -13.88 8.17 14.98
N ILE A 78 -13.69 8.77 13.82
CA ILE A 78 -14.70 8.83 12.76
C ILE A 78 -14.28 7.84 11.69
N VAL A 79 -15.14 6.86 11.42
CA VAL A 79 -14.91 5.85 10.39
C VAL A 79 -15.66 6.23 9.11
N HIS A 80 -14.99 6.17 7.98
CA HIS A 80 -15.57 6.43 6.69
C HIS A 80 -15.45 5.19 5.80
N TRP A 81 -16.53 4.85 5.12
CA TRP A 81 -16.57 3.78 4.13
C TRP A 81 -16.56 4.38 2.74
N ALA A 82 -15.75 3.84 1.86
CA ALA A 82 -15.70 4.20 0.46
C ALA A 82 -15.83 2.95 -0.40
N LYS A 83 -16.71 2.97 -1.38
CA LYS A 83 -16.95 1.84 -2.28
C LYS A 83 -15.89 1.72 -3.39
N ASP A 84 -15.24 2.85 -3.71
CA ASP A 84 -14.27 2.95 -4.79
C ASP A 84 -13.25 4.08 -4.54
N ALA A 85 -12.27 4.21 -5.43
CA ALA A 85 -11.22 5.22 -5.36
C ALA A 85 -11.75 6.66 -5.46
N GLU A 86 -12.81 6.89 -6.24
CA GLU A 86 -13.41 8.21 -6.40
C GLU A 86 -14.04 8.67 -5.08
N GLU A 87 -14.85 7.84 -4.47
CA GLU A 87 -15.48 8.15 -3.19
C GLU A 87 -14.46 8.31 -2.07
N HIS A 88 -13.41 7.46 -2.03
CA HIS A 88 -12.28 7.62 -1.11
C HIS A 88 -11.66 9.03 -1.22
N ASN A 89 -11.32 9.44 -2.42
CA ASN A 89 -10.68 10.72 -2.68
C ASN A 89 -11.58 11.92 -2.32
N GLU A 90 -12.87 11.82 -2.63
CA GLU A 90 -13.83 12.88 -2.26
C GLU A 90 -14.06 12.96 -0.73
N ILE A 91 -14.04 11.85 -0.01
CA ILE A 91 -14.10 11.84 1.45
C ILE A 91 -12.89 12.58 2.04
N VAL A 92 -11.68 12.24 1.58
CA VAL A 92 -10.44 12.90 2.04
C VAL A 92 -10.46 14.39 1.73
N LEU A 93 -10.85 14.79 0.52
CA LEU A 93 -10.95 16.19 0.12
C LEU A 93 -11.96 16.95 0.99
N ARG A 94 -13.10 16.35 1.28
CA ARG A 94 -14.12 16.95 2.16
C ARG A 94 -13.58 17.20 3.56
N ILE A 95 -12.85 16.23 4.14
CA ILE A 95 -12.23 16.37 5.45
C ILE A 95 -11.21 17.51 5.45
N LEU A 96 -10.33 17.58 4.45
CA LEU A 96 -9.34 18.64 4.32
C LEU A 96 -10.00 20.03 4.23
N ARG A 97 -11.06 20.15 3.45
CA ARG A 97 -11.83 21.41 3.33
C ARG A 97 -12.55 21.81 4.61
N GLN A 98 -13.06 20.87 5.39
CA GLN A 98 -13.69 21.14 6.69
C GLN A 98 -12.70 21.75 7.69
N HIS A 99 -11.42 21.49 7.51
CA HIS A 99 -10.34 22.00 8.36
C HIS A 99 -9.56 23.15 7.70
N ASP A 100 -10.04 23.70 6.59
CA ASP A 100 -9.35 24.75 5.80
C ASP A 100 -7.89 24.37 5.45
N ALA A 101 -7.61 23.06 5.37
CA ALA A 101 -6.29 22.55 5.06
C ALA A 101 -5.94 22.78 3.59
N ARG A 102 -4.75 23.34 3.35
CA ARG A 102 -4.19 23.55 2.01
C ARG A 102 -3.05 22.59 1.69
N ASN A 103 -2.53 21.93 2.71
CA ASN A 103 -1.42 21.00 2.59
C ASN A 103 -1.79 19.69 3.26
N LEU A 104 -1.36 18.58 2.67
CA LEU A 104 -1.43 17.24 3.23
C LEU A 104 -0.03 16.64 3.32
N ILE A 105 0.39 16.22 4.50
CA ILE A 105 1.61 15.44 4.70
C ILE A 105 1.19 14.02 5.00
N LYS A 106 1.73 13.06 4.27
CA LYS A 106 1.44 11.65 4.47
C LYS A 106 2.70 10.79 4.38
N SER A 107 2.70 9.68 5.07
CA SER A 107 3.65 8.60 4.80
C SER A 107 3.21 7.82 3.55
N LYS A 108 4.14 7.10 2.96
CA LYS A 108 3.85 6.27 1.79
C LYS A 108 2.72 5.27 2.10
N SER A 109 1.65 5.33 1.32
CA SER A 109 0.51 4.43 1.39
C SER A 109 0.19 3.88 0.01
N MET A 110 0.25 2.55 -0.14
CA MET A 110 -0.09 1.89 -1.40
C MET A 110 -1.55 2.15 -1.80
N LEU A 111 -2.47 2.18 -0.84
CA LEU A 111 -3.88 2.48 -1.10
C LEU A 111 -4.06 3.85 -1.74
N THR A 112 -3.42 4.89 -1.18
CA THR A 112 -3.56 6.25 -1.72
C THR A 112 -2.92 6.40 -3.10
N GLU A 113 -1.86 5.64 -3.40
CA GLU A 113 -1.26 5.60 -4.73
C GLU A 113 -2.16 4.87 -5.74
N GLU A 114 -2.75 3.73 -5.37
CA GLU A 114 -3.70 3.00 -6.21
C GLU A 114 -4.96 3.83 -6.50
N CYS A 115 -5.40 4.66 -5.56
CA CYS A 115 -6.50 5.59 -5.74
C CYS A 115 -6.12 6.87 -6.50
N HIS A 116 -4.86 7.07 -6.90
CA HIS A 116 -4.35 8.31 -7.52
C HIS A 116 -4.68 9.56 -6.69
N MET A 117 -4.68 9.45 -5.36
CA MET A 117 -5.14 10.49 -4.46
C MET A 117 -4.28 11.76 -4.55
N ASN A 118 -2.97 11.64 -4.70
CA ASN A 118 -2.07 12.79 -4.78
C ASN A 118 -2.43 13.68 -5.97
N GLU A 119 -2.56 13.09 -7.16
CA GLU A 119 -2.90 13.79 -8.39
C GLU A 119 -4.29 14.44 -8.29
N PHE A 120 -5.24 13.70 -7.70
CA PHE A 120 -6.59 14.22 -7.46
C PHE A 120 -6.57 15.46 -6.55
N LEU A 121 -5.93 15.37 -5.36
CA LEU A 121 -5.89 16.48 -4.40
C LEU A 121 -5.14 17.69 -4.95
N MET A 122 -4.02 17.49 -5.65
CA MET A 122 -3.28 18.56 -6.30
C MET A 122 -4.13 19.27 -7.37
N SER A 123 -4.97 18.54 -8.12
CA SER A 123 -5.93 19.14 -9.07
C SER A 123 -7.01 19.98 -8.39
N LYS A 124 -7.25 19.77 -7.09
CA LYS A 124 -8.20 20.53 -6.26
C LYS A 124 -7.54 21.66 -5.45
N GLY A 125 -6.24 21.92 -5.67
CA GLY A 125 -5.46 22.98 -5.02
C GLY A 125 -4.97 22.63 -3.61
N ILE A 126 -4.84 21.36 -3.30
CA ILE A 126 -4.21 20.88 -2.06
C ILE A 126 -2.79 20.42 -2.38
N ASP A 127 -1.79 20.97 -1.71
CA ASP A 127 -0.41 20.50 -1.81
C ASP A 127 -0.22 19.19 -1.04
N VAL A 128 0.36 18.19 -1.70
CA VAL A 128 0.63 16.87 -1.08
C VAL A 128 2.13 16.65 -0.98
N VAL A 129 2.59 16.36 0.25
CA VAL A 129 3.98 16.06 0.58
C VAL A 129 4.07 14.66 1.14
N GLU A 130 5.01 13.87 0.62
CA GLU A 130 5.27 12.48 1.02
C GLU A 130 6.70 12.32 1.54
#